data_1c85e694f6a665263b46e879f31899ac
#
_entry.id   1c85e694f6a665263b46e879f31899ac
#
_cell.length_a   1.000
_cell.length_b   1.000
_cell.length_c   1.000
_cell.angle_alpha   90.00
_cell.angle_beta   90.00
_cell.angle_gamma   90.00
#
_symmetry.space_group_name_H-M   'P 1'
#
loop_
_entity.id
_entity.type
_entity.pdbx_description
1 polymer ?
#
loop_
_entity_poly.entity_id
_entity_poly.type
_entity_poly.pdbx_seq_one_letter_code
_entity_poly.pdbx_strand_id
1 'polypeptide(L)'
;MLLIYYYSVNLLTELIFLENTEQFFAVAFNEDVSRCILSNPLKGAGEYRRIVIEKTGGKYRVEKYTEKQVFHSTLGRDEAYALAKSALGREFRQLNSWDSKREHMIRISSKGKPFYSHRTAAGEVEIRSSHNREKNYILKEGTDIAPLRDMGVFTSDGRVVSSMQDKYRQINRFVEMVDDEVSKMKPGSELRVIDFGCGKSYLTFVLYYYFTHIKGLRVRMTGLDLKKDVIEKCSAAAEKYGYDGLNFELGDINGYTPDGDIDMVVTLHACDTATDYALYNAVKWNSKLIFSVPCCQHELNSQMKSEAFGILTRYGIVKERTAALMTDAVRANLLEACGYKTQLMEFVALEHTPKNILIRAVRRQSGHADGRYLDEVKKLCGEFSLDPTLLRLLEADGFGKTITRI
;
A
#
# COMPACT_ATOMS: atom_id res chain seq x y z
N MET A 1 -29.93 64.41 9.72
CA MET A 1 -29.94 64.13 8.28
C MET A 1 -28.74 63.21 7.86
N LEU A 2 -27.52 63.39 8.36
CA LEU A 2 -26.35 62.57 8.05
C LEU A 2 -26.45 61.11 8.60
N LEU A 3 -27.05 60.89 9.77
CA LEU A 3 -27.21 59.54 10.35
C LEU A 3 -28.21 58.66 9.56
N ILE A 4 -29.25 59.21 9.01
CA ILE A 4 -30.24 58.48 8.20
C ILE A 4 -29.64 58.12 6.85
N TYR A 5 -28.76 58.93 6.28
CA TYR A 5 -28.07 58.64 5.05
C TYR A 5 -27.04 57.53 5.22
N TYR A 6 -26.37 57.48 6.37
CA TYR A 6 -25.39 56.41 6.69
C TYR A 6 -26.06 55.04 6.92
N TYR A 7 -27.24 55.03 7.54
CA TYR A 7 -28.03 53.83 7.74
C TYR A 7 -28.63 53.29 6.42
N SER A 8 -29.09 54.16 5.54
CA SER A 8 -29.67 53.76 4.24
C SER A 8 -28.62 53.29 3.27
N VAL A 9 -27.40 53.83 3.26
CA VAL A 9 -26.29 53.38 2.42
C VAL A 9 -25.77 52.04 2.91
N ASN A 10 -25.70 51.80 4.23
CA ASN A 10 -25.33 50.49 4.76
C ASN A 10 -26.39 49.41 4.46
N LEU A 11 -27.69 49.75 4.59
CA LEU A 11 -28.76 48.81 4.27
C LEU A 11 -28.79 48.43 2.78
N LEU A 12 -28.59 49.39 1.88
CA LEU A 12 -28.49 49.18 0.45
C LEU A 12 -27.24 48.33 0.10
N THR A 13 -26.13 48.58 0.77
CA THR A 13 -24.90 47.80 0.55
C THR A 13 -25.05 46.36 1.05
N GLU A 14 -25.74 46.12 2.18
CA GLU A 14 -26.06 44.79 2.67
C GLU A 14 -27.07 44.07 1.77
N LEU A 15 -28.09 44.76 1.23
CA LEU A 15 -29.05 44.17 0.29
C LEU A 15 -28.41 43.75 -1.03
N ILE A 16 -27.58 44.60 -1.64
CA ILE A 16 -26.82 44.28 -2.87
C ILE A 16 -25.84 43.16 -2.61
N PHE A 17 -25.31 43.06 -1.41
CA PHE A 17 -24.41 42.01 -0.96
C PHE A 17 -25.12 40.64 -0.83
N LEU A 18 -26.30 40.61 -0.25
CA LEU A 18 -27.14 39.44 -0.13
C LEU A 18 -27.59 38.92 -1.50
N GLU A 19 -28.04 39.81 -2.40
CA GLU A 19 -28.43 39.44 -3.77
C GLU A 19 -27.27 38.80 -4.56
N ASN A 20 -26.07 39.37 -4.50
CA ASN A 20 -24.91 38.81 -5.19
C ASN A 20 -24.48 37.46 -4.63
N THR A 21 -24.56 37.26 -3.31
CA THR A 21 -24.21 35.96 -2.69
C THR A 21 -25.23 34.88 -3.08
N GLU A 22 -26.52 35.25 -3.12
CA GLU A 22 -27.59 34.30 -3.55
C GLU A 22 -27.46 33.90 -5.01
N GLN A 23 -27.15 34.84 -5.90
CA GLN A 23 -26.93 34.55 -7.32
C GLN A 23 -25.71 33.67 -7.54
N PHE A 24 -24.58 33.94 -6.89
CA PHE A 24 -23.40 33.12 -6.97
C PHE A 24 -23.63 31.70 -6.41
N PHE A 25 -24.38 31.62 -5.29
CA PHE A 25 -24.69 30.34 -4.68
C PHE A 25 -25.63 29.50 -5.56
N ALA A 26 -26.64 30.10 -6.18
CA ALA A 26 -27.55 29.42 -7.08
C ALA A 26 -26.81 28.82 -8.32
N VAL A 27 -25.82 29.54 -8.82
CA VAL A 27 -24.96 29.07 -9.91
C VAL A 27 -24.03 27.96 -9.44
N ALA A 28 -23.40 28.12 -8.26
CA ALA A 28 -22.42 27.18 -7.74
C ALA A 28 -23.04 25.90 -7.16
N PHE A 29 -24.32 25.92 -6.74
CA PHE A 29 -25.06 24.75 -6.26
C PHE A 29 -26.28 24.51 -7.14
N ASN A 30 -26.05 24.31 -8.44
CA ASN A 30 -27.10 24.05 -9.44
C ASN A 30 -27.61 22.58 -9.37
N GLU A 31 -28.50 22.19 -10.28
CA GLU A 31 -29.12 20.84 -10.30
C GLU A 31 -28.13 19.71 -10.62
N ASP A 32 -27.05 20.04 -11.35
CA ASP A 32 -26.04 19.09 -11.78
C ASP A 32 -24.90 18.95 -10.77
N VAL A 33 -24.92 19.66 -9.64
CA VAL A 33 -23.86 19.58 -8.64
C VAL A 33 -23.75 18.16 -8.09
N SER A 34 -22.58 17.57 -8.31
CA SER A 34 -22.22 16.24 -7.83
C SER A 34 -21.53 16.27 -6.47
N ARG A 35 -20.79 17.37 -6.19
CA ARG A 35 -20.01 17.53 -4.96
C ARG A 35 -19.94 18.99 -4.54
N CYS A 36 -19.96 19.23 -3.22
CA CYS A 36 -19.75 20.56 -2.64
C CYS A 36 -18.90 20.42 -1.37
N ILE A 37 -17.96 21.32 -1.18
CA ILE A 37 -17.10 21.38 0.01
C ILE A 37 -17.13 22.79 0.59
N LEU A 38 -17.52 22.88 1.86
CA LEU A 38 -17.37 24.08 2.66
C LEU A 38 -16.10 23.98 3.49
N SER A 39 -15.27 25.01 3.44
CA SER A 39 -13.95 25.06 4.05
C SER A 39 -13.60 26.47 4.53
N ASN A 40 -12.43 26.63 5.16
CA ASN A 40 -11.99 27.89 5.75
C ASN A 40 -12.97 28.38 6.82
N PRO A 41 -13.06 27.70 7.99
CA PRO A 41 -14.01 28.03 9.03
C PRO A 41 -13.74 29.43 9.62
N LEU A 42 -14.80 30.11 9.99
CA LEU A 42 -14.76 31.36 10.72
C LEU A 42 -14.34 31.11 12.17
N LYS A 43 -13.49 31.94 12.74
CA LYS A 43 -13.08 31.83 14.14
C LYS A 43 -14.30 31.96 15.06
N GLY A 44 -14.55 30.92 15.87
CA GLY A 44 -15.65 30.88 16.84
C GLY A 44 -17.04 30.58 16.28
N ALA A 45 -17.18 30.26 14.99
CA ALA A 45 -18.48 30.03 14.35
C ALA A 45 -19.02 28.59 14.43
N GLY A 46 -18.31 27.69 15.07
CA GLY A 46 -18.75 26.30 15.23
C GLY A 46 -17.60 25.30 15.44
N GLU A 47 -17.96 24.03 15.65
CA GLU A 47 -16.98 22.95 15.87
C GLU A 47 -16.47 22.32 14.58
N TYR A 48 -17.15 22.58 13.44
CA TYR A 48 -16.80 21.91 12.18
C TYR A 48 -15.70 22.67 11.45
N ARG A 49 -14.69 21.92 10.99
CA ARG A 49 -13.58 22.44 10.19
C ARG A 49 -13.83 22.35 8.69
N ARG A 50 -14.72 21.44 8.29
CA ARG A 50 -15.10 21.22 6.90
C ARG A 50 -16.43 20.49 6.84
N ILE A 51 -17.22 20.78 5.80
CA ILE A 51 -18.40 20.00 5.42
C ILE A 51 -18.22 19.56 3.97
N VAL A 52 -18.42 18.27 3.71
CA VAL A 52 -18.43 17.66 2.37
C VAL A 52 -19.84 17.19 2.09
N ILE A 53 -20.39 17.57 0.95
CA ILE A 53 -21.71 17.18 0.46
C ILE A 53 -21.49 16.52 -0.89
N GLU A 54 -21.92 15.29 -1.04
CA GLU A 54 -21.67 14.48 -2.24
C GLU A 54 -22.92 13.73 -2.69
N LYS A 55 -23.28 13.86 -3.98
CA LYS A 55 -24.47 13.21 -4.57
C LYS A 55 -24.24 11.71 -4.68
N THR A 56 -25.16 10.90 -4.13
CA THR A 56 -25.08 9.45 -4.14
C THR A 56 -26.49 8.88 -4.27
N GLY A 57 -26.78 8.16 -5.36
CA GLY A 57 -28.06 7.47 -5.55
C GLY A 57 -29.31 8.40 -5.47
N GLY A 58 -29.22 9.64 -5.97
CA GLY A 58 -30.32 10.62 -5.97
C GLY A 58 -30.49 11.40 -4.66
N LYS A 59 -29.72 11.09 -3.62
CA LYS A 59 -29.62 11.84 -2.36
C LYS A 59 -28.23 12.45 -2.21
N TYR A 60 -28.04 13.27 -1.18
CA TYR A 60 -26.76 13.88 -0.84
C TYR A 60 -26.25 13.34 0.49
N ARG A 61 -25.10 12.72 0.48
CA ARG A 61 -24.35 12.35 1.67
C ARG A 61 -23.63 13.60 2.19
N VAL A 62 -23.76 13.86 3.47
CA VAL A 62 -23.12 14.97 4.16
C VAL A 62 -22.17 14.43 5.20
N GLU A 63 -20.93 14.88 5.16
CA GLU A 63 -19.89 14.59 6.13
C GLU A 63 -19.42 15.88 6.78
N LYS A 64 -19.61 16.00 8.09
CA LYS A 64 -19.18 17.14 8.89
C LYS A 64 -17.96 16.75 9.71
N TYR A 65 -16.85 17.40 9.46
CA TYR A 65 -15.56 17.12 10.08
C TYR A 65 -15.28 18.07 11.23
N THR A 66 -15.09 17.54 12.43
CA THR A 66 -14.47 18.26 13.55
C THR A 66 -12.97 18.02 13.56
N GLU A 67 -12.26 18.38 14.64
CA GLU A 67 -10.84 18.07 14.82
C GLU A 67 -10.58 16.56 15.01
N LYS A 68 -11.53 15.85 15.62
CA LYS A 68 -11.35 14.44 16.06
C LYS A 68 -12.39 13.47 15.51
N GLN A 69 -13.50 13.96 14.97
CA GLN A 69 -14.65 13.11 14.59
C GLN A 69 -15.23 13.56 13.25
N VAL A 70 -15.94 12.64 12.59
CA VAL A 70 -16.71 12.87 11.38
C VAL A 70 -18.15 12.42 11.64
N PHE A 71 -19.09 13.30 11.38
CA PHE A 71 -20.52 13.02 11.47
C PHE A 71 -21.09 12.82 10.06
N HIS A 72 -21.87 11.76 9.89
CA HIS A 72 -22.47 11.40 8.62
C HIS A 72 -23.97 11.59 8.67
N SER A 73 -24.55 12.15 7.61
CA SER A 73 -25.99 12.19 7.39
C SER A 73 -26.31 12.10 5.89
N THR A 74 -27.56 11.74 5.58
CA THR A 74 -28.05 11.69 4.19
C THR A 74 -29.24 12.61 4.08
N LEU A 75 -29.19 13.57 3.16
CA LEU A 75 -30.18 14.61 2.97
C LEU A 75 -30.78 14.54 1.58
N GLY A 76 -31.99 15.07 1.45
CA GLY A 76 -32.56 15.43 0.15
C GLY A 76 -31.81 16.62 -0.48
N ARG A 77 -32.09 16.90 -1.77
CA ARG A 77 -31.45 18.02 -2.47
C ARG A 77 -31.67 19.35 -1.79
N ASP A 78 -32.93 19.66 -1.46
CA ASP A 78 -33.31 20.95 -0.88
C ASP A 78 -32.71 21.15 0.52
N GLU A 79 -32.63 20.08 1.30
CA GLU A 79 -31.97 20.10 2.62
C GLU A 79 -30.46 20.31 2.49
N ALA A 80 -29.81 19.66 1.53
CA ALA A 80 -28.38 19.83 1.26
C ALA A 80 -28.06 21.25 0.76
N TYR A 81 -28.92 21.78 -0.11
CA TYR A 81 -28.85 23.18 -0.58
C TYR A 81 -29.00 24.15 0.60
N ALA A 82 -30.03 23.99 1.43
CA ALA A 82 -30.29 24.84 2.59
C ALA A 82 -29.12 24.79 3.59
N LEU A 83 -28.58 23.59 3.85
CA LEU A 83 -27.40 23.39 4.71
C LEU A 83 -26.19 24.17 4.18
N ALA A 84 -25.85 23.99 2.91
CA ALA A 84 -24.69 24.64 2.30
C ALA A 84 -24.85 26.17 2.26
N LYS A 85 -26.07 26.65 1.92
CA LYS A 85 -26.41 28.08 1.91
C LYS A 85 -26.33 28.70 3.29
N SER A 86 -26.84 28.04 4.31
CA SER A 86 -26.82 28.57 5.68
C SER A 86 -25.41 28.57 6.29
N ALA A 87 -24.55 27.63 5.92
CA ALA A 87 -23.20 27.52 6.45
C ALA A 87 -22.21 28.50 5.79
N LEU A 88 -22.41 28.84 4.50
CA LEU A 88 -21.55 29.79 3.79
C LEU A 88 -21.75 31.21 4.31
N GLY A 89 -20.67 31.86 4.73
CA GLY A 89 -20.66 33.21 5.31
C GLY A 89 -20.97 33.26 6.81
N ARG A 90 -21.53 32.20 7.40
CA ARG A 90 -21.79 32.09 8.85
C ARG A 90 -20.80 31.19 9.57
N GLU A 91 -20.50 30.06 8.99
CA GLU A 91 -19.57 29.08 9.55
C GLU A 91 -18.30 28.98 8.72
N PHE A 92 -18.41 29.08 7.40
CA PHE A 92 -17.32 28.91 6.45
C PHE A 92 -17.20 30.09 5.50
N ARG A 93 -15.96 30.44 5.14
CA ARG A 93 -15.65 31.49 4.17
C ARG A 93 -15.52 31.01 2.74
N GLN A 94 -15.48 29.73 2.50
CA GLN A 94 -15.23 29.19 1.16
C GLN A 94 -16.14 28.01 0.88
N LEU A 95 -16.70 28.02 -0.32
CA LEU A 95 -17.43 26.93 -0.92
C LEU A 95 -16.78 26.58 -2.26
N ASN A 96 -16.45 25.32 -2.47
CA ASN A 96 -16.10 24.77 -3.77
C ASN A 96 -17.16 23.76 -4.16
N SER A 97 -17.65 23.81 -5.39
CA SER A 97 -18.59 22.82 -5.92
C SER A 97 -18.23 22.40 -7.33
N TRP A 98 -18.65 21.21 -7.71
CA TRP A 98 -18.39 20.61 -9.00
C TRP A 98 -19.70 20.13 -9.62
N ASP A 99 -19.97 20.60 -10.82
CA ASP A 99 -20.99 20.05 -11.70
C ASP A 99 -20.36 19.26 -12.87
N SER A 100 -21.17 18.85 -13.83
CA SER A 100 -20.69 18.06 -15.00
C SER A 100 -19.70 18.81 -15.91
N LYS A 101 -19.65 20.14 -15.83
CA LYS A 101 -18.87 21.00 -16.75
C LYS A 101 -17.85 21.87 -16.07
N ARG A 102 -18.05 22.23 -14.80
CA ARG A 102 -17.32 23.30 -14.13
C ARG A 102 -16.99 22.97 -12.68
N GLU A 103 -15.89 23.52 -12.24
CA GLU A 103 -15.60 23.73 -10.83
C GLU A 103 -15.91 25.19 -10.49
N HIS A 104 -16.72 25.40 -9.48
CA HIS A 104 -17.12 26.72 -8.97
C HIS A 104 -16.46 26.97 -7.62
N MET A 105 -16.09 28.20 -7.37
CA MET A 105 -15.59 28.65 -6.07
C MET A 105 -16.28 29.95 -5.66
N ILE A 106 -16.84 29.94 -4.45
CA ILE A 106 -17.30 31.17 -3.77
C ILE A 106 -16.39 31.36 -2.57
N ARG A 107 -15.89 32.57 -2.40
CA ARG A 107 -15.09 32.98 -1.25
C ARG A 107 -15.63 34.26 -0.65
N ILE A 108 -15.85 34.25 0.66
CA ILE A 108 -16.26 35.45 1.43
C ILE A 108 -15.03 36.09 2.06
N SER A 109 -14.75 37.34 1.75
CA SER A 109 -13.61 38.07 2.31
C SER A 109 -13.79 38.34 3.83
N SER A 110 -12.74 38.81 4.50
CA SER A 110 -12.83 39.23 5.90
C SER A 110 -13.79 40.40 6.14
N LYS A 111 -14.04 41.21 5.09
CA LYS A 111 -15.01 42.31 5.10
C LYS A 111 -16.40 41.89 4.64
N GLY A 112 -16.64 40.60 4.52
CA GLY A 112 -17.89 40.01 4.12
C GLY A 112 -18.14 39.96 2.60
N LYS A 113 -17.37 40.55 1.69
CA LYS A 113 -17.62 40.59 0.23
C LYS A 113 -17.49 39.20 -0.41
N PRO A 114 -18.49 38.74 -1.21
CA PRO A 114 -18.40 37.50 -1.96
C PRO A 114 -17.57 37.71 -3.22
N PHE A 115 -16.77 36.70 -3.54
CA PHE A 115 -16.06 36.53 -4.81
C PHE A 115 -16.48 35.22 -5.40
N TYR A 116 -16.85 35.21 -6.66
CA TYR A 116 -17.18 34.03 -7.41
C TYR A 116 -16.18 33.84 -8.56
N SER A 117 -15.73 32.62 -8.75
CA SER A 117 -14.96 32.22 -9.91
C SER A 117 -15.34 30.81 -10.34
N HIS A 118 -15.11 30.49 -11.59
CA HIS A 118 -15.28 29.14 -12.10
C HIS A 118 -14.16 28.81 -13.10
N ARG A 119 -13.89 27.52 -13.23
CA ARG A 119 -13.00 26.98 -14.26
C ARG A 119 -13.65 25.77 -14.92
N THR A 120 -13.30 25.51 -16.19
CA THR A 120 -13.73 24.27 -16.84
C THR A 120 -13.18 23.09 -16.07
N ALA A 121 -14.00 22.09 -15.78
CA ALA A 121 -13.54 20.87 -15.15
C ALA A 121 -12.49 20.21 -16.05
N ALA A 122 -11.33 19.90 -15.50
CA ALA A 122 -10.28 19.18 -16.23
C ALA A 122 -10.66 17.69 -16.30
N GLY A 123 -11.41 17.31 -17.34
CA GLY A 123 -11.95 15.96 -17.54
C GLY A 123 -13.35 15.78 -16.92
N GLU A 124 -14.03 14.71 -17.34
CA GLU A 124 -15.26 14.26 -16.68
C GLU A 124 -14.96 14.09 -15.18
N VAL A 125 -15.65 14.85 -14.32
CA VAL A 125 -15.66 14.58 -12.89
C VAL A 125 -16.38 13.24 -12.76
N GLU A 126 -15.63 12.14 -12.71
CA GLU A 126 -16.18 10.84 -12.36
C GLU A 126 -16.98 11.04 -11.06
N ILE A 127 -18.30 11.00 -11.17
CA ILE A 127 -19.19 10.92 -10.03
C ILE A 127 -18.78 9.62 -9.34
N ARG A 128 -18.00 9.72 -8.28
CA ARG A 128 -17.60 8.56 -7.47
C ARG A 128 -18.87 7.98 -6.84
N SER A 129 -19.61 7.25 -7.65
CA SER A 129 -20.78 6.51 -7.23
C SER A 129 -20.30 5.34 -6.39
N SER A 130 -20.47 5.45 -5.12
CA SER A 130 -20.31 4.45 -4.08
C SER A 130 -19.03 4.52 -3.25
N HIS A 131 -19.19 4.33 -1.94
CA HIS A 131 -18.15 3.98 -0.98
C HIS A 131 -17.46 2.64 -1.27
N ASN A 132 -18.00 1.83 -2.14
CA ASN A 132 -17.32 0.76 -2.80
C ASN A 132 -16.55 1.34 -4.00
N ARG A 133 -15.35 1.89 -3.75
CA ARG A 133 -14.30 1.77 -4.74
C ARG A 133 -14.23 0.27 -5.02
N GLU A 134 -14.75 -0.18 -6.14
CA GLU A 134 -14.33 -1.47 -6.67
C GLU A 134 -12.82 -1.36 -6.74
N LYS A 135 -12.16 -2.01 -5.78
CA LYS A 135 -10.71 -2.08 -5.81
C LYS A 135 -10.42 -2.75 -7.14
N ASN A 136 -9.72 -2.06 -8.03
CA ASN A 136 -9.30 -2.61 -9.31
C ASN A 136 -8.25 -3.68 -9.00
N TYR A 137 -8.72 -4.86 -8.58
CA TYR A 137 -7.86 -5.99 -8.31
C TYR A 137 -7.21 -6.46 -9.60
N ILE A 138 -5.95 -6.83 -9.53
CA ILE A 138 -5.19 -7.39 -10.67
C ILE A 138 -5.78 -8.75 -11.04
N LEU A 139 -6.06 -9.59 -10.05
CA LEU A 139 -6.73 -10.87 -10.21
C LEU A 139 -8.24 -10.63 -10.08
N LYS A 140 -8.92 -10.45 -11.21
CA LYS A 140 -10.33 -10.05 -11.24
C LYS A 140 -11.27 -11.22 -11.00
N GLU A 141 -12.38 -10.96 -10.31
CA GLU A 141 -13.55 -11.84 -10.28
C GLU A 141 -14.08 -12.07 -11.71
N GLY A 142 -14.62 -13.26 -11.96
CA GLY A 142 -15.10 -13.64 -13.28
C GLY A 142 -13.99 -14.13 -14.23
N THR A 143 -12.74 -14.14 -13.80
CA THR A 143 -11.63 -14.71 -14.57
C THR A 143 -11.37 -16.14 -14.11
N ASP A 144 -11.16 -17.07 -15.03
CA ASP A 144 -10.78 -18.43 -14.69
C ASP A 144 -9.30 -18.49 -14.29
N ILE A 145 -9.04 -18.52 -12.99
CA ILE A 145 -7.72 -18.65 -12.39
C ILE A 145 -7.70 -19.97 -11.65
N ALA A 146 -7.26 -21.04 -12.34
CA ALA A 146 -7.28 -22.39 -11.82
C ALA A 146 -6.65 -22.56 -10.43
N PRO A 147 -5.49 -21.96 -10.09
CA PRO A 147 -4.95 -21.99 -8.73
C PRO A 147 -5.90 -21.42 -7.68
N LEU A 148 -6.58 -20.30 -7.94
CA LEU A 148 -7.50 -19.69 -6.98
C LEU A 148 -8.77 -20.53 -6.78
N ARG A 149 -9.20 -21.25 -7.82
CA ARG A 149 -10.32 -22.19 -7.73
C ARG A 149 -9.95 -23.42 -6.89
N ASP A 150 -8.81 -24.03 -7.16
CA ASP A 150 -8.31 -25.19 -6.40
C ASP A 150 -8.01 -24.87 -4.93
N MET A 151 -7.66 -23.60 -4.63
CA MET A 151 -7.54 -23.07 -3.27
C MET A 151 -8.88 -22.85 -2.57
N GLY A 152 -10.00 -22.96 -3.26
CA GLY A 152 -11.33 -22.60 -2.75
C GLY A 152 -11.52 -21.09 -2.55
N VAL A 153 -10.68 -20.26 -3.13
CA VAL A 153 -10.85 -18.78 -3.12
C VAL A 153 -11.90 -18.37 -4.14
N PHE A 154 -11.88 -19.02 -5.32
CA PHE A 154 -12.89 -18.85 -6.35
C PHE A 154 -13.83 -20.04 -6.42
N THR A 155 -15.07 -19.77 -6.75
CA THR A 155 -16.06 -20.77 -7.17
C THR A 155 -15.76 -21.25 -8.59
N SER A 156 -16.44 -22.27 -9.06
CA SER A 156 -16.30 -22.78 -10.44
C SER A 156 -16.63 -21.77 -11.52
N ASP A 157 -17.43 -20.76 -11.22
CA ASP A 157 -17.80 -19.63 -12.10
C ASP A 157 -16.97 -18.36 -11.86
N GLY A 158 -15.84 -18.49 -11.12
CA GLY A 158 -14.86 -17.43 -10.93
C GLY A 158 -15.25 -16.35 -9.92
N ARG A 159 -16.33 -16.52 -9.15
CA ARG A 159 -16.71 -15.57 -8.08
C ARG A 159 -15.94 -15.86 -6.79
N VAL A 160 -15.63 -14.83 -6.03
CA VAL A 160 -14.96 -14.99 -4.73
C VAL A 160 -15.91 -15.62 -3.72
N VAL A 161 -15.46 -16.68 -3.07
CA VAL A 161 -16.18 -17.34 -1.98
C VAL A 161 -16.26 -16.38 -0.78
N SER A 162 -17.46 -16.16 -0.22
CA SER A 162 -17.70 -15.16 0.82
C SER A 162 -16.77 -15.27 2.03
N SER A 163 -16.46 -16.49 2.49
CA SER A 163 -15.53 -16.74 3.60
C SER A 163 -14.06 -16.54 3.24
N MET A 164 -13.74 -16.38 1.95
CA MET A 164 -12.37 -16.24 1.44
C MET A 164 -12.04 -14.82 0.96
N GLN A 165 -12.91 -13.85 1.23
CA GLN A 165 -12.74 -12.45 0.82
C GLN A 165 -11.43 -11.84 1.35
N ASP A 166 -11.06 -12.12 2.60
CA ASP A 166 -9.82 -11.62 3.20
C ASP A 166 -8.60 -12.25 2.53
N LYS A 167 -8.66 -13.56 2.26
CA LYS A 167 -7.58 -14.26 1.55
C LYS A 167 -7.40 -13.73 0.12
N TYR A 168 -8.50 -13.50 -0.59
CA TYR A 168 -8.49 -12.88 -1.91
C TYR A 168 -7.83 -11.48 -1.89
N ARG A 169 -8.19 -10.64 -0.90
CA ARG A 169 -7.58 -9.31 -0.72
C ARG A 169 -6.09 -9.40 -0.45
N GLN A 170 -5.64 -10.32 0.41
CA GLN A 170 -4.23 -10.54 0.72
C GLN A 170 -3.44 -10.96 -0.52
N ILE A 171 -3.96 -11.91 -1.29
CA ILE A 171 -3.33 -12.38 -2.53
C ILE A 171 -3.18 -11.22 -3.52
N ASN A 172 -4.25 -10.46 -3.78
CA ASN A 172 -4.19 -9.30 -4.67
C ASN A 172 -3.21 -8.24 -4.17
N ARG A 173 -3.18 -7.96 -2.86
CA ARG A 173 -2.23 -7.01 -2.28
C ARG A 173 -0.79 -7.42 -2.51
N PHE A 174 -0.48 -8.72 -2.38
CA PHE A 174 0.85 -9.22 -2.68
C PHE A 174 1.18 -9.07 -4.17
N VAL A 175 0.27 -9.44 -5.06
CA VAL A 175 0.45 -9.28 -6.51
C VAL A 175 0.63 -7.80 -6.90
N GLU A 176 -0.13 -6.87 -6.29
CA GLU A 176 0.05 -5.41 -6.48
C GLU A 176 1.47 -4.95 -6.13
N MET A 177 2.02 -5.43 -4.99
CA MET A 177 3.39 -5.08 -4.57
C MET A 177 4.45 -5.60 -5.53
N VAL A 178 4.22 -6.76 -6.15
CA VAL A 178 5.08 -7.31 -7.20
C VAL A 178 4.90 -6.53 -8.51
N ASP A 179 3.66 -6.16 -8.84
CA ASP A 179 3.33 -5.38 -10.05
C ASP A 179 4.03 -4.01 -10.09
N ASP A 180 4.19 -3.35 -8.97
CA ASP A 180 4.91 -2.07 -8.87
C ASP A 180 6.29 -2.10 -9.55
N GLU A 181 6.96 -3.25 -9.54
CA GLU A 181 8.28 -3.42 -10.17
C GLU A 181 8.21 -4.14 -11.53
N VAL A 182 7.38 -5.16 -11.65
CA VAL A 182 7.27 -5.99 -12.85
C VAL A 182 6.53 -5.26 -13.98
N SER A 183 5.63 -4.33 -13.66
CA SER A 183 4.90 -3.53 -14.66
C SER A 183 5.81 -2.70 -15.59
N LYS A 184 7.05 -2.47 -15.19
CA LYS A 184 8.09 -1.78 -16.00
C LYS A 184 8.69 -2.68 -17.08
N MET A 185 8.48 -4.00 -16.99
CA MET A 185 8.98 -4.96 -17.97
C MET A 185 8.08 -4.99 -19.23
N LYS A 186 8.71 -5.18 -20.40
CA LYS A 186 7.95 -5.30 -21.65
C LYS A 186 7.38 -6.71 -21.81
N PRO A 187 6.15 -6.86 -22.36
CA PRO A 187 5.62 -8.18 -22.72
C PRO A 187 6.62 -8.97 -23.59
N GLY A 188 6.70 -10.28 -23.38
CA GLY A 188 7.67 -11.16 -24.05
C GLY A 188 9.09 -11.14 -23.49
N SER A 189 9.40 -10.28 -22.50
CA SER A 189 10.66 -10.34 -21.77
C SER A 189 10.76 -11.67 -20.99
N GLU A 190 11.98 -12.18 -20.86
CA GLU A 190 12.26 -13.35 -20.02
C GLU A 190 12.36 -12.90 -18.55
N LEU A 191 11.78 -13.69 -17.65
CA LEU A 191 11.85 -13.51 -16.20
C LEU A 191 12.20 -14.85 -15.54
N ARG A 192 13.35 -14.88 -14.86
CA ARG A 192 13.81 -16.05 -14.11
C ARG A 192 13.60 -15.85 -12.62
N VAL A 193 12.80 -16.73 -12.00
CA VAL A 193 12.34 -16.60 -10.62
C VAL A 193 12.71 -17.84 -9.83
N ILE A 194 13.19 -17.66 -8.61
CA ILE A 194 13.32 -18.74 -7.62
C ILE A 194 12.41 -18.42 -6.43
N ASP A 195 11.60 -19.40 -6.03
CA ASP A 195 10.78 -19.34 -4.81
C ASP A 195 11.30 -20.36 -3.79
N PHE A 196 11.90 -19.85 -2.73
CA PHE A 196 12.46 -20.65 -1.66
C PHE A 196 11.44 -20.98 -0.58
N GLY A 197 11.38 -22.28 -0.21
CA GLY A 197 10.42 -22.78 0.76
C GLY A 197 9.00 -22.64 0.23
N CYS A 198 8.80 -23.05 -1.03
CA CYS A 198 7.54 -22.84 -1.72
C CYS A 198 6.34 -23.49 -1.02
N GLY A 199 6.55 -24.52 -0.19
CA GLY A 199 5.52 -25.18 0.59
C GLY A 199 4.36 -25.66 -0.29
N LYS A 200 3.12 -25.32 0.06
CA LYS A 200 1.95 -25.65 -0.78
C LYS A 200 1.86 -24.80 -2.06
N SER A 201 2.79 -23.91 -2.29
CA SER A 201 3.02 -23.13 -3.52
C SER A 201 1.84 -22.29 -4.02
N TYR A 202 0.85 -22.02 -3.21
CA TYR A 202 -0.34 -21.29 -3.67
C TYR A 202 0.00 -19.94 -4.30
N LEU A 203 0.87 -19.16 -3.64
CA LEU A 203 1.28 -17.86 -4.17
C LEU A 203 2.25 -18.01 -5.35
N THR A 204 3.06 -19.06 -5.40
CA THR A 204 3.91 -19.42 -6.53
C THR A 204 3.09 -19.61 -7.81
N PHE A 205 2.01 -20.38 -7.74
CA PHE A 205 1.09 -20.60 -8.87
C PHE A 205 0.39 -19.31 -9.30
N VAL A 206 -0.04 -18.50 -8.33
CA VAL A 206 -0.67 -17.21 -8.61
C VAL A 206 0.31 -16.22 -9.27
N LEU A 207 1.56 -16.17 -8.81
CA LEU A 207 2.60 -15.35 -9.43
C LEU A 207 2.91 -15.81 -10.84
N TYR A 208 3.04 -17.12 -11.07
CA TYR A 208 3.27 -17.66 -12.41
C TYR A 208 2.14 -17.28 -13.38
N TYR A 209 0.87 -17.43 -12.94
CA TYR A 209 -0.29 -16.99 -13.72
C TYR A 209 -0.21 -15.49 -14.01
N TYR A 210 0.06 -14.68 -13.01
CA TYR A 210 0.17 -13.23 -13.16
C TYR A 210 1.26 -12.84 -14.18
N PHE A 211 2.45 -13.41 -14.06
CA PHE A 211 3.54 -13.11 -14.97
C PHE A 211 3.26 -13.53 -16.42
N THR A 212 2.71 -14.73 -16.61
CA THR A 212 2.49 -15.30 -17.96
C THR A 212 1.21 -14.78 -18.61
N HIS A 213 0.07 -14.86 -17.91
CA HIS A 213 -1.24 -14.57 -18.50
C HIS A 213 -1.62 -13.09 -18.43
N ILE A 214 -1.23 -12.38 -17.37
CA ILE A 214 -1.58 -10.96 -17.22
C ILE A 214 -0.50 -10.06 -17.81
N LYS A 215 0.78 -10.34 -17.54
CA LYS A 215 1.91 -9.54 -18.05
C LYS A 215 2.47 -10.01 -19.38
N GLY A 216 2.15 -11.23 -19.83
CA GLY A 216 2.65 -11.79 -21.08
C GLY A 216 4.17 -12.00 -21.09
N LEU A 217 4.78 -12.30 -19.95
CA LEU A 217 6.20 -12.57 -19.82
C LEU A 217 6.51 -14.03 -20.16
N ARG A 218 7.73 -14.28 -20.62
CA ARG A 218 8.28 -15.64 -20.71
C ARG A 218 8.93 -15.97 -19.37
N VAL A 219 8.37 -16.91 -18.62
CA VAL A 219 8.77 -17.20 -17.25
C VAL A 219 9.46 -18.53 -17.13
N ARG A 220 10.62 -18.55 -16.45
CA ARG A 220 11.21 -19.75 -15.89
C ARG A 220 11.22 -19.59 -14.38
N MET A 221 10.40 -20.38 -13.70
CA MET A 221 10.23 -20.29 -12.26
C MET A 221 10.53 -21.65 -11.62
N THR A 222 11.40 -21.65 -10.61
CA THR A 222 11.73 -22.86 -9.84
C THR A 222 11.28 -22.66 -8.39
N GLY A 223 10.40 -23.54 -7.94
CA GLY A 223 10.03 -23.65 -6.53
C GLY A 223 10.89 -24.70 -5.84
N LEU A 224 11.50 -24.35 -4.72
CA LEU A 224 12.36 -25.25 -3.92
C LEU A 224 11.72 -25.54 -2.56
N ASP A 225 11.72 -26.82 -2.17
CA ASP A 225 11.31 -27.25 -0.83
C ASP A 225 12.11 -28.49 -0.40
N LEU A 226 12.22 -28.68 0.92
CA LEU A 226 12.90 -29.84 1.51
C LEU A 226 12.02 -31.10 1.55
N LYS A 227 10.71 -30.97 1.32
CA LYS A 227 9.74 -32.06 1.47
C LYS A 227 9.37 -32.66 0.12
N LYS A 228 9.72 -33.90 -0.08
CA LYS A 228 9.46 -34.64 -1.33
C LYS A 228 7.97 -34.69 -1.69
N ASP A 229 7.09 -34.92 -0.71
CA ASP A 229 5.64 -35.00 -0.92
C ASP A 229 5.04 -33.63 -1.34
N VAL A 230 5.67 -32.51 -0.94
CA VAL A 230 5.32 -31.18 -1.37
C VAL A 230 5.69 -31.00 -2.84
N ILE A 231 6.92 -31.35 -3.22
CA ILE A 231 7.41 -31.24 -4.59
C ILE A 231 6.55 -32.07 -5.55
N GLU A 232 6.24 -33.34 -5.21
CA GLU A 232 5.40 -34.22 -6.03
C GLU A 232 4.00 -33.61 -6.27
N LYS A 233 3.35 -33.07 -5.22
CA LYS A 233 2.04 -32.43 -5.32
C LYS A 233 2.07 -31.16 -6.15
N CYS A 234 3.10 -30.34 -5.97
CA CYS A 234 3.25 -29.07 -6.69
C CYS A 234 3.58 -29.30 -8.16
N SER A 235 4.42 -30.29 -8.49
CA SER A 235 4.72 -30.67 -9.88
C SER A 235 3.45 -31.16 -10.60
N ALA A 236 2.68 -32.03 -9.96
CA ALA A 236 1.40 -32.49 -10.52
C ALA A 236 0.38 -31.35 -10.72
N ALA A 237 0.37 -30.35 -9.83
CA ALA A 237 -0.49 -29.18 -9.98
C ALA A 237 -0.01 -28.26 -11.12
N ALA A 238 1.30 -28.06 -11.28
CA ALA A 238 1.86 -27.28 -12.39
C ALA A 238 1.49 -27.91 -13.74
N GLU A 239 1.64 -29.23 -13.86
CA GLU A 239 1.24 -29.99 -15.04
C GLU A 239 -0.27 -29.85 -15.32
N LYS A 240 -1.11 -30.03 -14.28
CA LYS A 240 -2.58 -29.83 -14.36
C LYS A 240 -2.95 -28.46 -14.89
N TYR A 241 -2.22 -27.41 -14.52
CA TYR A 241 -2.49 -26.03 -14.96
C TYR A 241 -1.85 -25.67 -16.30
N GLY A 242 -1.01 -26.55 -16.88
CA GLY A 242 -0.27 -26.26 -18.11
C GLY A 242 0.83 -25.21 -17.91
N TYR A 243 1.46 -25.18 -16.75
CA TYR A 243 2.48 -24.19 -16.39
C TYR A 243 3.89 -24.71 -16.73
N ASP A 244 4.17 -24.86 -18.03
CA ASP A 244 5.38 -25.50 -18.57
C ASP A 244 6.70 -24.86 -18.11
N GLY A 245 6.69 -23.58 -17.76
CA GLY A 245 7.87 -22.86 -17.26
C GLY A 245 7.98 -22.83 -15.73
N LEU A 246 7.11 -23.58 -14.99
CA LEU A 246 7.14 -23.68 -13.53
C LEU A 246 7.58 -25.09 -13.12
N ASN A 247 8.77 -25.19 -12.56
CA ASN A 247 9.35 -26.43 -12.07
C ASN A 247 9.44 -26.45 -10.55
N PHE A 248 9.42 -27.65 -9.97
CA PHE A 248 9.61 -27.83 -8.54
C PHE A 248 10.74 -28.84 -8.29
N GLU A 249 11.68 -28.47 -7.43
CA GLU A 249 12.87 -29.24 -7.16
C GLU A 249 13.04 -29.48 -5.65
N LEU A 250 13.42 -30.72 -5.30
CA LEU A 250 13.82 -31.06 -3.93
C LEU A 250 15.20 -30.48 -3.67
N GLY A 251 15.32 -29.52 -2.79
CA GLY A 251 16.61 -28.90 -2.53
C GLY A 251 16.64 -28.05 -1.26
N ASP A 252 17.83 -27.95 -0.68
CA ASP A 252 18.14 -27.02 0.38
C ASP A 252 18.54 -25.67 -0.24
N ILE A 253 18.05 -24.58 0.35
CA ILE A 253 18.46 -23.23 0.02
C ILE A 253 19.98 -23.06 0.13
N ASN A 254 20.57 -23.72 1.15
CA ASN A 254 22.00 -23.73 1.37
C ASN A 254 22.70 -24.69 0.39
N GLY A 255 23.36 -24.13 -0.61
CA GLY A 255 24.09 -24.89 -1.61
C GLY A 255 23.38 -25.05 -2.96
N TYR A 256 22.18 -24.54 -3.13
CA TYR A 256 21.54 -24.48 -4.44
C TYR A 256 22.31 -23.57 -5.40
N THR A 257 22.54 -24.06 -6.60
CA THR A 257 23.18 -23.29 -7.67
C THR A 257 22.23 -23.23 -8.86
N PRO A 258 21.74 -22.05 -9.24
CA PRO A 258 20.84 -21.91 -10.38
C PRO A 258 21.55 -22.13 -11.70
N ASP A 259 20.80 -22.62 -12.70
CA ASP A 259 21.25 -22.67 -14.08
C ASP A 259 21.05 -21.30 -14.76
N GLY A 260 22.02 -20.42 -14.55
CA GLY A 260 22.10 -19.07 -15.12
C GLY A 260 21.60 -17.95 -14.19
N ASP A 261 21.45 -16.76 -14.76
CA ASP A 261 21.12 -15.52 -14.00
C ASP A 261 19.71 -15.59 -13.43
N ILE A 262 19.53 -15.07 -12.22
CA ILE A 262 18.23 -14.97 -11.53
C ILE A 262 17.79 -13.51 -11.44
N ASP A 263 16.62 -13.23 -12.02
CA ASP A 263 16.05 -11.88 -11.98
C ASP A 263 15.33 -11.59 -10.67
N MET A 264 14.64 -12.60 -10.12
CA MET A 264 13.80 -12.43 -8.92
C MET A 264 13.95 -13.61 -7.97
N VAL A 265 14.09 -13.29 -6.69
CA VAL A 265 13.98 -14.26 -5.59
C VAL A 265 12.74 -13.93 -4.78
N VAL A 266 11.91 -14.94 -4.57
CA VAL A 266 10.73 -14.92 -3.72
C VAL A 266 10.94 -15.89 -2.56
N THR A 267 10.57 -15.49 -1.35
CA THR A 267 10.59 -16.38 -0.18
C THR A 267 9.45 -16.01 0.76
N LEU A 268 8.40 -16.81 0.75
CA LEU A 268 7.16 -16.53 1.49
C LEU A 268 6.99 -17.45 2.69
N HIS A 269 7.69 -18.58 2.72
CA HIS A 269 7.54 -19.62 3.73
C HIS A 269 8.85 -20.16 4.29
N ALA A 270 9.99 -19.52 3.95
CA ALA A 270 11.27 -19.84 4.59
C ALA A 270 11.28 -19.30 6.02
N CYS A 271 11.43 -20.21 6.98
CA CYS A 271 11.37 -19.84 8.40
C CYS A 271 12.76 -19.52 8.95
N ASP A 272 12.81 -18.50 9.82
CA ASP A 272 13.97 -18.10 10.62
C ASP A 272 15.23 -17.89 9.76
N THR A 273 16.32 -18.61 10.04
CA THR A 273 17.58 -18.51 9.32
C THR A 273 17.51 -18.96 7.85
N ALA A 274 16.51 -19.77 7.46
CA ALA A 274 16.31 -20.11 6.05
C ALA A 274 16.00 -18.86 5.20
N THR A 275 15.34 -17.87 5.77
CA THR A 275 15.17 -16.54 5.14
C THR A 275 16.55 -15.90 4.88
N ASP A 276 17.47 -15.97 5.83
CA ASP A 276 18.80 -15.36 5.72
C ASP A 276 19.63 -16.00 4.60
N TYR A 277 19.56 -17.34 4.46
CA TYR A 277 20.17 -18.03 3.32
C TYR A 277 19.54 -17.64 1.98
N ALA A 278 18.22 -17.46 1.93
CA ALA A 278 17.55 -17.02 0.71
C ALA A 278 17.99 -15.61 0.29
N LEU A 279 18.04 -14.67 1.24
CA LEU A 279 18.51 -13.30 1.01
C LEU A 279 19.99 -13.27 0.62
N TYR A 280 20.84 -14.05 1.29
CA TYR A 280 22.26 -14.19 0.96
C TYR A 280 22.44 -14.70 -0.47
N ASN A 281 21.75 -15.77 -0.86
CA ASN A 281 21.81 -16.31 -2.22
C ASN A 281 21.30 -15.31 -3.26
N ALA A 282 20.23 -14.57 -2.97
CA ALA A 282 19.73 -13.51 -3.84
C ALA A 282 20.80 -12.42 -4.09
N VAL A 283 21.54 -12.01 -3.03
CA VAL A 283 22.67 -11.07 -3.14
C VAL A 283 23.81 -11.69 -3.97
N LYS A 284 24.19 -12.93 -3.70
CA LYS A 284 25.26 -13.65 -4.39
C LYS A 284 24.99 -13.83 -5.88
N TRP A 285 23.75 -14.10 -6.28
CA TRP A 285 23.32 -14.20 -7.68
C TRP A 285 23.05 -12.84 -8.33
N ASN A 286 23.24 -11.75 -7.61
CA ASN A 286 22.94 -10.42 -8.10
C ASN A 286 21.50 -10.23 -8.60
N SER A 287 20.53 -10.88 -7.96
CA SER A 287 19.12 -10.81 -8.34
C SER A 287 18.62 -9.37 -8.37
N LYS A 288 17.84 -9.04 -9.38
CA LYS A 288 17.32 -7.66 -9.56
C LYS A 288 16.25 -7.31 -8.53
N LEU A 289 15.44 -8.31 -8.15
CA LEU A 289 14.27 -8.16 -7.29
C LEU A 289 14.28 -9.23 -6.20
N ILE A 290 13.96 -8.83 -4.97
CA ILE A 290 13.77 -9.71 -3.82
C ILE A 290 12.45 -9.39 -3.15
N PHE A 291 11.62 -10.41 -2.95
CA PHE A 291 10.39 -10.34 -2.18
C PHE A 291 10.40 -11.40 -1.10
N SER A 292 10.54 -10.98 0.16
CA SER A 292 10.64 -11.90 1.30
C SER A 292 9.58 -11.58 2.35
N VAL A 293 8.89 -12.59 2.83
CA VAL A 293 7.91 -12.50 3.92
C VAL A 293 8.39 -13.36 5.09
N PRO A 294 9.21 -12.81 5.99
CA PRO A 294 9.71 -13.54 7.15
C PRO A 294 8.58 -13.89 8.11
N CYS A 295 8.42 -15.15 8.46
CA CYS A 295 7.39 -15.60 9.40
C CYS A 295 7.92 -15.89 10.81
N CYS A 296 9.23 -16.14 10.97
CA CYS A 296 9.86 -16.48 12.24
C CYS A 296 11.17 -15.71 12.41
N GLN A 297 11.47 -15.31 13.66
CA GLN A 297 12.67 -14.57 14.04
C GLN A 297 13.22 -15.10 15.37
N HIS A 298 13.39 -16.45 15.46
CA HIS A 298 13.81 -17.11 16.70
C HIS A 298 15.29 -16.88 17.00
N GLU A 299 16.12 -16.78 15.97
CA GLU A 299 17.57 -16.59 16.12
C GLU A 299 17.87 -15.37 16.98
N LEU A 300 17.44 -14.16 16.58
CA LEU A 300 17.72 -12.94 17.31
C LEU A 300 17.00 -12.90 18.66
N ASN A 301 15.80 -13.46 18.76
CA ASN A 301 15.09 -13.53 20.04
C ASN A 301 15.87 -14.35 21.08
N SER A 302 16.52 -15.44 20.66
CA SER A 302 17.32 -16.26 21.56
C SER A 302 18.59 -15.57 22.04
N GLN A 303 19.24 -14.81 21.15
CA GLN A 303 20.50 -14.11 21.41
C GLN A 303 20.34 -12.83 22.21
N MET A 304 19.26 -12.06 21.99
CA MET A 304 19.05 -10.69 22.45
C MET A 304 19.28 -10.51 23.94
N LYS A 305 20.30 -9.70 24.29
CA LYS A 305 20.67 -9.23 25.62
C LYS A 305 21.14 -7.78 25.51
N SER A 306 20.78 -6.93 26.46
CA SER A 306 21.33 -5.57 26.59
C SER A 306 21.21 -5.11 28.04
N GLU A 307 22.26 -4.50 28.55
CA GLU A 307 22.23 -3.85 29.86
C GLU A 307 21.52 -2.50 29.79
N ALA A 308 21.79 -1.70 28.78
CA ALA A 308 21.19 -0.38 28.59
C ALA A 308 19.67 -0.46 28.31
N PHE A 309 19.22 -1.47 27.56
CA PHE A 309 17.82 -1.64 27.17
C PHE A 309 17.16 -2.84 27.86
N GLY A 310 17.50 -3.13 29.11
CA GLY A 310 16.89 -4.21 29.89
C GLY A 310 15.37 -4.17 29.97
N ILE A 311 14.76 -2.99 29.83
CA ILE A 311 13.31 -2.81 29.75
C ILE A 311 12.68 -3.54 28.55
N LEU A 312 13.40 -3.68 27.42
CA LEU A 312 12.93 -4.36 26.21
C LEU A 312 13.13 -5.87 26.28
N THR A 313 14.09 -6.35 27.10
CA THR A 313 14.47 -7.77 27.18
C THR A 313 13.86 -8.48 28.39
N ARG A 314 13.34 -7.72 29.37
CA ARG A 314 12.80 -8.25 30.65
C ARG A 314 11.53 -9.05 30.47
N TYR A 315 10.62 -8.60 29.61
CA TYR A 315 9.31 -9.24 29.41
C TYR A 315 9.32 -10.03 28.10
N GLY A 316 9.04 -11.33 28.16
CA GLY A 316 9.12 -12.25 27.02
C GLY A 316 8.37 -11.78 25.77
N ILE A 317 7.14 -11.27 25.93
CA ILE A 317 6.37 -10.75 24.79
C ILE A 317 6.98 -9.48 24.18
N VAL A 318 7.56 -8.60 25.01
CA VAL A 318 8.24 -7.38 24.51
C VAL A 318 9.52 -7.77 23.78
N LYS A 319 10.31 -8.68 24.38
CA LYS A 319 11.55 -9.20 23.79
C LYS A 319 11.27 -9.85 22.42
N GLU A 320 10.27 -10.74 22.35
CA GLU A 320 9.90 -11.42 21.09
C GLU A 320 9.52 -10.44 19.97
N ARG A 321 8.65 -9.49 20.27
CA ARG A 321 8.22 -8.48 19.28
C ARG A 321 9.36 -7.56 18.86
N THR A 322 10.21 -7.14 19.82
CA THR A 322 11.39 -6.33 19.53
C THR A 322 12.37 -7.09 18.66
N ALA A 323 12.66 -8.36 19.00
CA ALA A 323 13.54 -9.21 18.20
C ALA A 323 13.01 -9.41 16.79
N ALA A 324 11.70 -9.60 16.62
CA ALA A 324 11.09 -9.74 15.29
C ALA A 324 11.33 -8.50 14.42
N LEU A 325 11.02 -7.32 14.93
CA LEU A 325 11.23 -6.06 14.21
C LEU A 325 12.71 -5.79 13.94
N MET A 326 13.59 -6.08 14.92
CA MET A 326 15.04 -5.93 14.76
C MET A 326 15.58 -6.87 13.67
N THR A 327 15.13 -8.12 13.64
CA THR A 327 15.56 -9.08 12.61
C THR A 327 15.25 -8.55 11.20
N ASP A 328 14.03 -8.10 10.99
CA ASP A 328 13.61 -7.61 9.67
C ASP A 328 14.30 -6.28 9.32
N ALA A 329 14.54 -5.41 10.31
CA ALA A 329 15.33 -4.19 10.11
C ALA A 329 16.79 -4.50 9.77
N VAL A 330 17.43 -5.46 10.45
CA VAL A 330 18.79 -5.91 10.15
C VAL A 330 18.88 -6.46 8.73
N ARG A 331 17.96 -7.35 8.33
CA ARG A 331 17.89 -7.90 6.98
C ARG A 331 17.77 -6.79 5.93
N ALA A 332 16.86 -5.84 6.15
CA ALA A 332 16.67 -4.71 5.24
C ALA A 332 17.93 -3.85 5.10
N ASN A 333 18.57 -3.51 6.22
CA ASN A 333 19.79 -2.70 6.20
C ASN A 333 21.01 -3.44 5.59
N LEU A 334 21.10 -4.75 5.79
CA LEU A 334 22.15 -5.55 5.11
C LEU A 334 21.92 -5.58 3.59
N LEU A 335 20.68 -5.66 3.11
CA LEU A 335 20.37 -5.54 1.69
C LEU A 335 20.70 -4.14 1.15
N GLU A 336 20.40 -3.07 1.91
CA GLU A 336 20.81 -1.70 1.55
C GLU A 336 22.34 -1.61 1.43
N ALA A 337 23.09 -2.18 2.38
CA ALA A 337 24.54 -2.25 2.33
C ALA A 337 25.03 -3.01 1.09
N CYS A 338 24.29 -4.03 0.63
CA CYS A 338 24.58 -4.82 -0.58
C CYS A 338 24.18 -4.13 -1.90
N GLY A 339 23.76 -2.87 -1.88
CA GLY A 339 23.43 -2.10 -3.08
C GLY A 339 21.98 -2.25 -3.55
N TYR A 340 21.08 -2.70 -2.70
CA TYR A 340 19.65 -2.68 -2.95
C TYR A 340 19.00 -1.41 -2.42
N LYS A 341 17.85 -1.04 -2.98
CA LYS A 341 16.89 -0.12 -2.38
C LYS A 341 15.81 -0.98 -1.73
N THR A 342 15.73 -0.93 -0.41
CA THR A 342 14.89 -1.81 0.37
C THR A 342 13.70 -1.07 0.99
N GLN A 343 12.55 -1.73 1.05
CA GLN A 343 11.34 -1.24 1.71
C GLN A 343 10.75 -2.35 2.57
N LEU A 344 10.35 -1.99 3.79
CA LEU A 344 9.55 -2.82 4.68
C LEU A 344 8.10 -2.37 4.55
N MET A 345 7.20 -3.28 4.17
CA MET A 345 5.80 -2.97 3.88
C MET A 345 4.87 -3.95 4.56
N GLU A 346 3.74 -3.46 5.08
CA GLU A 346 2.67 -4.34 5.53
C GLU A 346 1.86 -4.84 4.33
N PHE A 347 1.69 -6.17 4.22
CA PHE A 347 0.88 -6.77 3.16
C PHE A 347 -0.36 -7.50 3.67
N VAL A 348 -0.38 -7.84 4.97
CA VAL A 348 -1.53 -8.42 5.68
C VAL A 348 -1.86 -7.52 6.85
N ALA A 349 -3.16 -7.33 7.16
CA ALA A 349 -3.55 -6.54 8.31
C ALA A 349 -3.12 -7.21 9.62
N LEU A 350 -2.69 -6.39 10.60
CA LEU A 350 -2.22 -6.85 11.92
C LEU A 350 -3.25 -7.71 12.68
N GLU A 351 -4.54 -7.50 12.42
CA GLU A 351 -5.64 -8.29 13.00
C GLU A 351 -5.62 -9.76 12.58
N HIS A 352 -4.97 -10.10 11.47
CA HIS A 352 -4.83 -11.47 11.00
C HIS A 352 -3.54 -12.13 11.48
N THR A 353 -2.44 -11.39 11.55
CA THR A 353 -1.14 -11.87 12.05
C THR A 353 -0.21 -10.71 12.38
N PRO A 354 0.56 -10.80 13.48
CA PRO A 354 1.64 -9.84 13.76
C PRO A 354 2.86 -10.01 12.84
N LYS A 355 2.94 -11.11 12.09
CA LYS A 355 4.00 -11.44 11.12
C LYS A 355 3.55 -11.03 9.72
N ASN A 356 3.47 -9.74 9.46
CA ASN A 356 2.82 -9.15 8.30
C ASN A 356 3.75 -8.28 7.44
N ILE A 357 5.06 -8.34 7.68
CA ILE A 357 6.04 -7.52 6.97
C ILE A 357 6.53 -8.24 5.72
N LEU A 358 6.50 -7.54 4.60
CA LEU A 358 7.18 -7.88 3.36
C LEU A 358 8.47 -7.04 3.27
N ILE A 359 9.57 -7.68 3.02
CA ILE A 359 10.84 -7.07 2.60
C ILE A 359 10.86 -7.05 1.08
N ARG A 360 10.75 -5.87 0.48
CA ARG A 360 10.95 -5.67 -0.96
C ARG A 360 12.29 -5.01 -1.18
N ALA A 361 13.17 -5.62 -1.96
CA ALA A 361 14.45 -5.04 -2.31
C ALA A 361 14.64 -5.04 -3.83
N VAL A 362 15.02 -3.87 -4.36
CA VAL A 362 15.26 -3.64 -5.78
C VAL A 362 16.72 -3.24 -5.95
N ARG A 363 17.46 -3.95 -6.79
CA ARG A 363 18.87 -3.67 -7.03
C ARG A 363 19.06 -2.30 -7.64
N ARG A 364 19.95 -1.49 -7.06
CA ARG A 364 20.29 -0.16 -7.60
C ARG A 364 21.07 -0.31 -8.90
N GLN A 365 20.78 0.54 -9.88
CA GLN A 365 21.52 0.54 -11.15
C GLN A 365 23.00 0.87 -10.96
N SER A 366 23.34 1.71 -10.00
CA SER A 366 24.72 2.06 -9.64
C SER A 366 25.51 0.88 -9.06
N GLY A 367 24.84 -0.15 -8.54
CA GLY A 367 25.46 -1.25 -7.81
C GLY A 367 26.27 -0.84 -6.56
N HIS A 368 26.19 0.42 -6.16
CA HIS A 368 26.99 0.96 -5.05
C HIS A 368 26.50 0.38 -3.73
N ALA A 369 27.41 -0.35 -3.10
CA ALA A 369 27.32 -0.76 -1.71
C ALA A 369 27.55 0.47 -0.79
N ASP A 370 26.76 0.58 0.29
CA ASP A 370 26.86 1.70 1.23
C ASP A 370 27.22 1.19 2.63
N GLY A 371 28.48 1.42 3.02
CA GLY A 371 29.05 0.95 4.29
C GLY A 371 28.35 1.49 5.53
N ARG A 372 27.66 2.63 5.44
CA ARG A 372 26.94 3.24 6.58
C ARG A 372 25.88 2.30 7.14
N TYR A 373 25.14 1.61 6.28
CA TYR A 373 24.13 0.64 6.71
C TYR A 373 24.75 -0.56 7.43
N LEU A 374 25.92 -1.03 7.00
CA LEU A 374 26.65 -2.10 7.67
C LEU A 374 27.14 -1.67 9.05
N ASP A 375 27.65 -0.44 9.18
CA ASP A 375 28.12 0.12 10.46
C ASP A 375 26.94 0.27 11.46
N GLU A 376 25.78 0.71 11.00
CA GLU A 376 24.57 0.81 11.81
C GLU A 376 24.12 -0.58 12.30
N VAL A 377 24.13 -1.59 11.44
CA VAL A 377 23.81 -2.98 11.82
C VAL A 377 24.81 -3.48 12.87
N LYS A 378 26.12 -3.28 12.66
CA LYS A 378 27.15 -3.72 13.62
C LYS A 378 27.00 -3.03 14.98
N LYS A 379 26.66 -1.74 15.00
CA LYS A 379 26.39 -1.01 16.23
C LYS A 379 25.20 -1.58 16.97
N LEU A 380 24.09 -1.86 16.27
CA LEU A 380 22.91 -2.48 16.86
C LEU A 380 23.22 -3.88 17.40
N CYS A 381 23.95 -4.68 16.62
CA CYS A 381 24.36 -6.04 17.02
C CYS A 381 25.24 -5.99 18.28
N GLY A 382 26.18 -5.05 18.38
CA GLY A 382 27.00 -4.87 19.58
C GLY A 382 26.18 -4.52 20.81
N GLU A 383 25.22 -3.60 20.68
CA GLU A 383 24.35 -3.17 21.78
C GLU A 383 23.48 -4.29 22.35
N PHE A 384 22.97 -5.16 21.50
CA PHE A 384 22.05 -6.23 21.89
C PHE A 384 22.69 -7.63 21.91
N SER A 385 24.00 -7.73 21.75
CA SER A 385 24.77 -8.99 21.70
C SER A 385 24.24 -9.96 20.64
N LEU A 386 23.95 -9.44 19.43
CA LEU A 386 23.38 -10.20 18.33
C LEU A 386 24.47 -10.65 17.34
N ASP A 387 24.28 -11.82 16.76
CA ASP A 387 25.12 -12.40 15.72
C ASP A 387 24.22 -13.01 14.61
N PRO A 388 23.63 -12.16 13.73
CA PRO A 388 22.66 -12.58 12.71
C PRO A 388 23.31 -13.44 11.63
N THR A 389 22.63 -14.52 11.23
CA THR A 389 23.12 -15.42 10.18
C THR A 389 23.40 -14.70 8.86
N LEU A 390 22.56 -13.78 8.42
CA LEU A 390 22.79 -13.04 7.17
C LEU A 390 24.08 -12.22 7.24
N LEU A 391 24.35 -11.56 8.37
CA LEU A 391 25.59 -10.78 8.55
C LEU A 391 26.81 -11.69 8.44
N ARG A 392 26.83 -12.85 9.16
CA ARG A 392 27.93 -13.81 9.10
C ARG A 392 28.19 -14.33 7.68
N LEU A 393 27.13 -14.66 6.94
CA LEU A 393 27.25 -15.16 5.56
C LEU A 393 27.87 -14.12 4.64
N LEU A 394 27.41 -12.87 4.72
CA LEU A 394 27.94 -11.76 3.93
C LEU A 394 29.39 -11.45 4.28
N GLU A 395 29.77 -11.46 5.57
CA GLU A 395 31.13 -11.23 6.01
C GLU A 395 32.08 -12.37 5.59
N ALA A 396 31.63 -13.62 5.62
CA ALA A 396 32.41 -14.78 5.16
C ALA A 396 32.76 -14.66 3.67
N ASP A 397 31.87 -14.15 2.84
CA ASP A 397 32.13 -13.87 1.41
C ASP A 397 32.98 -12.59 1.18
N GLY A 398 33.43 -11.96 2.24
CA GLY A 398 34.30 -10.77 2.16
C GLY A 398 33.57 -9.47 1.80
N PHE A 399 32.26 -9.46 1.89
CA PHE A 399 31.42 -8.31 1.52
C PHE A 399 31.83 -7.04 2.25
N GLY A 400 32.14 -7.11 3.58
CA GLY A 400 32.61 -5.98 4.36
C GLY A 400 33.99 -5.44 3.94
N LYS A 401 34.86 -6.27 3.33
CA LYS A 401 36.21 -5.85 2.89
C LYS A 401 36.19 -5.03 1.61
N THR A 402 35.17 -5.21 0.77
CA THR A 402 34.98 -4.48 -0.50
C THR A 402 34.45 -3.08 -0.26
N ILE A 403 33.63 -2.88 0.78
CA ILE A 403 32.99 -1.60 1.11
C ILE A 403 33.99 -0.63 1.75
N THR A 404 34.97 -1.12 2.50
CA THR A 404 35.96 -0.26 3.21
C THR A 404 37.05 0.32 2.28
N ARG A 405 37.05 -0.03 0.99
CA ARG A 405 38.07 0.39 -0.01
C ARG A 405 37.58 1.45 -0.99
N ILE A 406 36.37 2.01 -0.81
CA ILE A 406 35.83 3.13 -1.56
C ILE A 406 35.59 4.29 -0.59
#